data_cdc1d827a5081694d0d1120c8acf64e4
#
_entry.id   cdc1d827a5081694d0d1120c8acf64e4
#
_cell.length_a   1.000
_cell.length_b   1.000
_cell.length_c   1.000
_cell.angle_alpha   90.00
_cell.angle_beta   90.00
_cell.angle_gamma   90.00
#
_symmetry.space_group_name_H-M   'P 1'
#
loop_
_entity.id
_entity.type
_entity.pdbx_description
1 polymer ?
#
loop_
_entity_poly.entity_id
_entity_poly.type
_entity_poly.pdbx_seq_one_letter_code
_entity_poly.pdbx_strand_id
1 'polypeptide(L)'
;LNPNGTDFQGLRLGSRNLLKGRDYTVAGDQLTLTAALLTELAGNRTYGVNATLQARFSRGVPWRIDIISQDTPVLSDATGSTSGCDPSGWGRCFLIPADVRGDVLATAEARYDDGSNAGPASWTSYQQYGNAFWADYPANAINLTPEFFNSITDGARVTLTFHFWSGATVTYHVTRSGSTVTGTTG
;
A
#
# COMPACT_ATOMS: atom_id res chain seq x y z
N LEU A 1 -11.18 -21.49 -1.49
CA LEU A 1 -12.63 -21.30 -1.46
C LEU A 1 -13.17 -21.86 -0.16
N ASN A 2 -13.77 -21.05 0.67
CA ASN A 2 -14.54 -21.54 1.82
C ASN A 2 -16.01 -21.13 1.60
N PRO A 3 -16.82 -21.97 0.96
CA PRO A 3 -18.09 -21.57 0.37
C PRO A 3 -19.24 -21.43 1.38
N ASN A 4 -19.05 -21.60 2.68
CA ASN A 4 -20.09 -21.44 3.70
C ASN A 4 -21.44 -22.08 3.28
N GLY A 5 -21.42 -23.32 2.75
CA GLY A 5 -22.60 -24.01 2.24
C GLY A 5 -23.07 -23.54 0.86
N THR A 6 -22.20 -22.86 0.08
CA THR A 6 -22.45 -22.52 -1.32
C THR A 6 -21.46 -23.28 -2.23
N ASP A 7 -21.88 -23.62 -3.45
CA ASP A 7 -21.04 -24.30 -4.42
C ASP A 7 -20.37 -23.29 -5.37
N PHE A 8 -19.08 -23.43 -5.58
CA PHE A 8 -18.38 -22.65 -6.59
C PHE A 8 -18.80 -23.08 -8.00
N GLN A 9 -19.29 -22.13 -8.78
CA GLN A 9 -19.84 -22.38 -10.12
C GLN A 9 -18.88 -22.03 -11.26
N GLY A 10 -17.82 -21.25 -10.98
CA GLY A 10 -16.82 -20.90 -11.98
C GLY A 10 -16.35 -19.46 -11.92
N LEU A 11 -15.42 -19.13 -12.80
CA LEU A 11 -14.86 -17.79 -12.98
C LEU A 11 -15.35 -17.15 -14.27
N ARG A 12 -15.49 -15.81 -14.24
CA ARG A 12 -15.77 -15.00 -15.43
C ARG A 12 -14.81 -13.81 -15.52
N LEU A 13 -14.47 -13.46 -16.75
CA LEU A 13 -13.82 -12.20 -17.13
C LEU A 13 -14.81 -11.42 -18.00
N GLY A 14 -15.45 -10.40 -17.43
CA GLY A 14 -16.54 -9.70 -18.12
C GLY A 14 -17.66 -10.66 -18.52
N SER A 15 -17.93 -10.79 -19.82
CA SER A 15 -18.91 -11.72 -20.37
C SER A 15 -18.35 -13.15 -20.63
N ARG A 16 -17.01 -13.34 -20.63
CA ARG A 16 -16.36 -14.61 -20.93
C ARG A 16 -16.33 -15.53 -19.71
N ASN A 17 -16.86 -16.74 -19.86
CA ASN A 17 -16.66 -17.79 -18.87
C ASN A 17 -15.26 -18.39 -19.04
N LEU A 18 -14.51 -18.51 -17.95
CA LEU A 18 -13.22 -19.20 -17.92
C LEU A 18 -13.44 -20.71 -17.79
N LEU A 19 -12.56 -21.51 -18.39
CA LEU A 19 -12.71 -22.95 -18.46
C LEU A 19 -11.86 -23.63 -17.37
N LYS A 20 -12.53 -24.45 -16.55
CA LYS A 20 -11.85 -25.33 -15.59
C LYS A 20 -10.96 -26.33 -16.35
N GLY A 21 -9.73 -26.52 -15.86
CA GLY A 21 -8.72 -27.39 -16.47
C GLY A 21 -7.83 -26.68 -17.50
N ARG A 22 -8.30 -25.58 -18.13
CA ARG A 22 -7.52 -24.76 -19.05
C ARG A 22 -7.06 -23.46 -18.41
N ASP A 23 -8.00 -22.69 -17.85
CA ASP A 23 -7.75 -21.35 -17.33
C ASP A 23 -7.50 -21.38 -15.81
N TYR A 24 -8.14 -22.32 -15.11
CA TYR A 24 -7.97 -22.50 -13.67
C TYR A 24 -8.23 -23.96 -13.24
N THR A 25 -7.76 -24.31 -12.05
CA THR A 25 -8.09 -25.58 -11.38
C THR A 25 -8.68 -25.32 -10.00
N VAL A 26 -9.43 -26.29 -9.48
CA VAL A 26 -9.98 -26.29 -8.12
C VAL A 26 -9.68 -27.64 -7.47
N ALA A 27 -9.00 -27.62 -6.35
CA ALA A 27 -8.70 -28.77 -5.53
C ALA A 27 -9.09 -28.47 -4.07
N GLY A 28 -10.12 -29.17 -3.58
CA GLY A 28 -10.73 -28.80 -2.30
C GLY A 28 -11.26 -27.38 -2.33
N ASP A 29 -10.84 -26.57 -1.38
CA ASP A 29 -11.19 -25.14 -1.28
C ASP A 29 -10.15 -24.20 -1.94
N GLN A 30 -9.15 -24.76 -2.61
CA GLN A 30 -8.11 -23.99 -3.30
C GLN A 30 -8.46 -23.79 -4.77
N LEU A 31 -8.46 -22.53 -5.21
CA LEU A 31 -8.56 -22.09 -6.60
C LEU A 31 -7.17 -21.67 -7.08
N THR A 32 -6.69 -22.26 -8.18
CA THR A 32 -5.40 -21.92 -8.80
C THR A 32 -5.63 -21.44 -10.23
N LEU A 33 -5.19 -20.24 -10.54
CA LEU A 33 -5.17 -19.71 -11.91
C LEU A 33 -3.93 -20.25 -12.64
N THR A 34 -4.07 -20.58 -13.93
CA THR A 34 -2.93 -21.07 -14.72
C THR A 34 -1.99 -19.93 -15.10
N ALA A 35 -0.70 -20.23 -15.29
CA ALA A 35 0.28 -19.25 -15.73
C ALA A 35 -0.09 -18.62 -17.08
N ALA A 36 -0.67 -19.43 -18.01
CA ALA A 36 -1.13 -18.94 -19.29
C ALA A 36 -2.24 -17.89 -19.15
N LEU A 37 -3.23 -18.14 -18.28
CA LEU A 37 -4.28 -17.17 -17.99
C LEU A 37 -3.70 -15.91 -17.35
N LEU A 38 -2.82 -16.05 -16.36
CA LEU A 38 -2.20 -14.88 -15.70
C LEU A 38 -1.40 -14.03 -16.70
N THR A 39 -0.68 -14.65 -17.62
CA THR A 39 0.02 -13.94 -18.71
C THR A 39 -0.95 -13.19 -19.61
N GLU A 40 -2.07 -13.82 -19.99
CA GLU A 40 -3.13 -13.18 -20.77
C GLU A 40 -3.72 -11.97 -20.02
N LEU A 41 -4.08 -12.16 -18.75
CA LEU A 41 -4.73 -11.13 -17.92
C LEU A 41 -3.80 -9.97 -17.57
N ALA A 42 -2.51 -10.23 -17.42
CA ALA A 42 -1.51 -9.17 -17.17
C ALA A 42 -1.35 -8.23 -18.39
N GLY A 43 -1.71 -8.68 -19.58
CA GLY A 43 -1.65 -7.87 -20.81
C GLY A 43 -0.31 -7.19 -21.00
N ASN A 44 -0.30 -5.87 -21.13
CA ASN A 44 0.92 -5.04 -21.29
C ASN A 44 1.64 -4.76 -19.96
N ARG A 45 1.23 -5.38 -18.85
CA ARG A 45 1.79 -5.19 -17.50
C ARG A 45 1.88 -3.73 -17.10
N THR A 46 0.78 -3.02 -17.19
CA THR A 46 0.66 -1.70 -16.55
C THR A 46 0.54 -1.86 -15.05
N TYR A 47 1.13 -0.97 -14.28
CA TYR A 47 0.97 -1.00 -12.83
C TYR A 47 -0.50 -0.80 -12.42
N GLY A 48 -0.91 -1.51 -11.37
CA GLY A 48 -2.28 -1.52 -10.87
C GLY A 48 -3.12 -2.68 -11.43
N VAL A 49 -4.44 -2.51 -11.44
CA VAL A 49 -5.40 -3.56 -11.84
C VAL A 49 -5.40 -3.74 -13.36
N ASN A 50 -4.96 -4.90 -13.83
CA ASN A 50 -4.95 -5.25 -15.25
C ASN A 50 -6.22 -5.99 -15.68
N ALA A 51 -6.83 -6.77 -14.77
CA ALA A 51 -8.07 -7.48 -15.04
C ALA A 51 -8.84 -7.71 -13.73
N THR A 52 -10.16 -7.81 -13.83
CA THR A 52 -11.03 -8.18 -12.72
C THR A 52 -11.82 -9.43 -13.09
N LEU A 53 -11.64 -10.49 -12.31
CA LEU A 53 -12.42 -11.71 -12.40
C LEU A 53 -13.60 -11.69 -11.43
N GLN A 54 -14.63 -12.46 -11.75
CA GLN A 54 -15.77 -12.73 -10.89
C GLN A 54 -15.83 -14.21 -10.57
N ALA A 55 -15.67 -14.57 -9.30
CA ALA A 55 -15.91 -15.91 -8.80
C ALA A 55 -17.40 -16.04 -8.45
N ARG A 56 -18.09 -16.97 -9.13
CA ARG A 56 -19.53 -17.19 -8.98
C ARG A 56 -19.79 -18.39 -8.08
N PHE A 57 -20.81 -18.27 -7.24
CA PHE A 57 -21.28 -19.30 -6.33
C PHE A 57 -22.76 -19.55 -6.55
N SER A 58 -23.27 -20.69 -6.05
CA SER A 58 -24.68 -21.08 -6.18
C SER A 58 -25.63 -20.07 -5.48
N ARG A 59 -25.15 -19.30 -4.52
CA ARG A 59 -25.88 -18.26 -3.80
C ARG A 59 -24.97 -17.05 -3.52
N GLY A 60 -25.58 -15.90 -3.31
CA GLY A 60 -24.86 -14.65 -2.99
C GLY A 60 -24.39 -13.90 -4.23
N VAL A 61 -23.63 -12.81 -3.99
CA VAL A 61 -23.04 -12.00 -5.04
C VAL A 61 -21.71 -12.60 -5.49
N PRO A 62 -21.31 -12.42 -6.77
CA PRO A 62 -19.98 -12.85 -7.23
C PRO A 62 -18.86 -12.15 -6.43
N TRP A 63 -17.82 -12.89 -6.09
CA TRP A 63 -16.62 -12.31 -5.49
C TRP A 63 -15.73 -11.73 -6.56
N ARG A 64 -15.26 -10.51 -6.31
CA ARG A 64 -14.30 -9.83 -7.15
C ARG A 64 -12.89 -10.32 -6.84
N ILE A 65 -12.12 -10.64 -7.90
CA ILE A 65 -10.70 -10.99 -7.82
C ILE A 65 -9.96 -10.11 -8.81
N ASP A 66 -9.16 -9.17 -8.31
CA ASP A 66 -8.35 -8.29 -9.15
C ASP A 66 -6.99 -8.92 -9.43
N ILE A 67 -6.58 -8.88 -10.68
CA ILE A 67 -5.23 -9.25 -11.13
C ILE A 67 -4.42 -7.97 -11.21
N ILE A 68 -3.48 -7.82 -10.28
CA ILE A 68 -2.70 -6.60 -10.10
C ILE A 68 -1.26 -6.85 -10.54
N SER A 69 -0.70 -5.97 -11.35
CA SER A 69 0.73 -5.90 -11.61
C SER A 69 1.34 -4.82 -10.73
N GLN A 70 2.38 -5.17 -10.02
CA GLN A 70 3.08 -4.27 -9.10
C GLN A 70 4.58 -4.57 -9.11
N ASP A 71 5.35 -3.63 -8.60
CA ASP A 71 6.78 -3.77 -8.34
C ASP A 71 7.10 -3.09 -7.00
N THR A 72 8.32 -3.28 -6.51
CA THR A 72 8.76 -2.63 -5.26
C THR A 72 8.64 -1.11 -5.38
N PRO A 73 7.91 -0.45 -4.47
CA PRO A 73 7.81 1.00 -4.43
C PRO A 73 9.18 1.66 -4.30
N VAL A 74 9.33 2.84 -4.89
CA VAL A 74 10.56 3.64 -4.84
C VAL A 74 10.25 5.00 -4.24
N LEU A 75 11.01 5.38 -3.23
CA LEU A 75 10.98 6.70 -2.62
C LEU A 75 12.19 7.51 -3.09
N SER A 76 12.11 8.82 -2.99
CA SER A 76 13.21 9.72 -3.33
C SER A 76 13.47 10.71 -2.20
N ASP A 77 14.70 11.19 -2.12
CA ASP A 77 15.10 12.21 -1.17
C ASP A 77 14.29 13.49 -1.34
N ALA A 78 14.00 14.15 -0.25
CA ALA A 78 13.26 15.41 -0.25
C ALA A 78 13.75 16.35 0.85
N THR A 79 13.58 17.63 0.61
CA THR A 79 13.76 18.68 1.61
C THR A 79 12.52 19.57 1.65
N GLY A 80 12.18 20.08 2.81
CA GLY A 80 11.00 20.91 2.98
C GLY A 80 11.00 21.68 4.28
N SER A 81 9.83 22.23 4.61
CA SER A 81 9.64 23.01 5.83
C SER A 81 8.30 22.73 6.46
N THR A 82 8.27 22.71 7.79
CA THR A 82 7.02 22.63 8.55
C THR A 82 6.30 23.98 8.68
N SER A 83 6.93 25.09 8.27
CA SER A 83 6.36 26.45 8.44
C SER A 83 5.12 26.74 7.58
N GLY A 84 4.88 25.94 6.53
CA GLY A 84 3.72 26.10 5.62
C GLY A 84 2.75 24.95 5.70
N CYS A 85 2.85 24.13 6.74
CA CYS A 85 1.97 22.97 6.87
C CYS A 85 0.51 23.39 7.10
N ASP A 86 -0.41 22.71 6.47
CA ASP A 86 -1.83 22.88 6.74
C ASP A 86 -2.13 22.42 8.18
N PRO A 87 -2.65 23.28 9.05
CA PRO A 87 -2.88 22.96 10.46
C PRO A 87 -4.03 21.95 10.68
N SER A 88 -4.78 21.58 9.64
CA SER A 88 -5.79 20.53 9.75
C SER A 88 -5.12 19.18 10.06
N GLY A 89 -5.77 18.33 10.85
CA GLY A 89 -5.19 17.04 11.28
C GLY A 89 -4.78 16.12 10.13
N TRP A 90 -5.36 16.28 8.94
CA TRP A 90 -5.02 15.58 7.69
C TRP A 90 -4.15 16.43 6.76
N GLY A 91 -3.63 17.56 7.28
CA GLY A 91 -2.94 18.56 6.51
C GLY A 91 -1.71 18.03 5.78
N ARG A 92 -1.46 18.60 4.60
CA ARG A 92 -0.19 18.42 3.92
C ARG A 92 0.91 19.15 4.69
N CYS A 93 2.02 18.46 4.92
CA CYS A 93 3.18 19.07 5.53
C CYS A 93 4.46 18.73 4.75
N PHE A 94 4.92 17.51 4.81
CA PHE A 94 6.11 17.08 4.11
C PHE A 94 5.79 15.93 3.16
N LEU A 95 6.04 16.15 1.88
CA LEU A 95 5.77 15.16 0.83
C LEU A 95 7.05 14.40 0.50
N ILE A 96 7.04 13.11 0.75
CA ILE A 96 8.07 12.17 0.30
C ILE A 96 7.68 11.74 -1.11
N PRO A 97 8.46 12.07 -2.16
CA PRO A 97 8.14 11.61 -3.51
C PRO A 97 8.16 10.07 -3.54
N ALA A 98 7.08 9.47 -4.04
CA ALA A 98 6.86 8.03 -3.98
C ALA A 98 6.25 7.51 -5.28
N ASP A 99 7.01 6.72 -6.02
CA ASP A 99 6.47 5.88 -7.09
C ASP A 99 6.05 4.53 -6.49
N VAL A 100 4.76 4.36 -6.25
CA VAL A 100 4.23 3.15 -5.60
C VAL A 100 4.11 1.95 -6.55
N ARG A 101 4.31 2.11 -7.85
CA ARG A 101 4.38 1.04 -8.86
C ARG A 101 3.22 0.05 -8.77
N GLY A 102 2.01 0.57 -8.63
CA GLY A 102 0.79 -0.23 -8.56
C GLY A 102 0.49 -0.86 -7.21
N ASP A 103 1.36 -0.66 -6.22
CA ASP A 103 1.13 -1.10 -4.85
C ASP A 103 0.32 -0.07 -4.04
N VAL A 104 -0.12 -0.45 -2.87
CA VAL A 104 -0.91 0.38 -1.97
C VAL A 104 -0.25 0.42 -0.61
N LEU A 105 -0.06 1.62 -0.06
CA LEU A 105 0.48 1.82 1.27
C LEU A 105 -0.49 1.27 2.32
N ALA A 106 -0.01 0.35 3.15
CA ALA A 106 -0.81 -0.29 4.18
C ALA A 106 -0.64 0.38 5.54
N THR A 107 0.62 0.53 5.99
CA THR A 107 0.95 1.11 7.29
C THR A 107 2.39 1.61 7.32
N ALA A 108 2.77 2.27 8.40
CA ALA A 108 4.14 2.71 8.63
C ALA A 108 4.54 2.51 10.09
N GLU A 109 5.82 2.28 10.33
CA GLU A 109 6.46 2.38 11.64
C GLU A 109 7.42 3.57 11.62
N ALA A 110 7.61 4.17 12.79
CA ALA A 110 8.61 5.22 12.98
C ALA A 110 9.42 4.95 14.25
N ARG A 111 10.74 4.94 14.12
CA ARG A 111 11.67 4.62 15.21
C ARG A 111 12.80 5.65 15.28
N TYR A 112 13.20 5.97 16.50
CA TYR A 112 14.50 6.61 16.75
C TYR A 112 15.64 5.61 16.62
N ASP A 113 16.88 6.11 16.60
CA ASP A 113 18.07 5.25 16.48
C ASP A 113 18.26 4.28 17.67
N ASP A 114 17.68 4.59 18.82
CA ASP A 114 17.65 3.70 20.00
C ASP A 114 16.55 2.62 19.94
N GLY A 115 15.78 2.59 18.86
CA GLY A 115 14.68 1.66 18.63
C GLY A 115 13.35 2.04 19.29
N SER A 116 13.29 3.13 20.05
CA SER A 116 12.05 3.63 20.64
C SER A 116 11.10 4.20 19.58
N ASN A 117 9.79 4.21 19.86
CA ASN A 117 8.81 4.78 18.95
C ASN A 117 8.99 6.28 18.77
N ALA A 118 8.85 6.74 17.53
CA ALA A 118 8.82 8.14 17.16
C ALA A 118 7.45 8.52 16.60
N GLY A 119 6.98 9.75 16.90
CA GLY A 119 5.70 10.24 16.39
C GLY A 119 4.46 9.66 17.11
N PRO A 120 3.26 10.04 16.66
CA PRO A 120 1.98 9.63 17.26
C PRO A 120 1.60 8.20 16.83
N ALA A 121 2.19 7.19 17.44
CA ALA A 121 1.93 5.79 17.12
C ALA A 121 0.54 5.35 17.60
N SER A 122 -0.17 4.59 16.76
CA SER A 122 -1.29 3.76 17.17
C SER A 122 -0.80 2.35 17.49
N TRP A 123 -1.47 1.67 18.44
CA TRP A 123 -1.01 0.38 18.94
C TRP A 123 0.42 0.52 19.48
N THR A 124 1.22 -0.50 19.42
CA THR A 124 2.55 -0.47 20.03
C THR A 124 3.63 0.19 19.16
N SER A 125 3.50 0.19 17.85
CA SER A 125 4.58 0.61 16.95
C SER A 125 4.11 1.24 15.64
N TYR A 126 2.90 0.93 15.19
CA TYR A 126 2.42 1.47 13.91
C TYR A 126 1.96 2.91 14.07
N GLN A 127 2.29 3.72 13.08
CA GLN A 127 1.83 5.09 12.98
C GLN A 127 0.34 5.13 12.62
N GLN A 128 -0.37 6.13 13.14
CA GLN A 128 -1.78 6.29 12.86
C GLN A 128 -1.97 6.89 11.46
N TYR A 129 -2.55 6.11 10.53
CA TYR A 129 -2.90 6.60 9.20
C TYR A 129 -3.88 7.78 9.31
N GLY A 130 -3.61 8.84 8.56
CA GLY A 130 -4.37 10.09 8.62
C GLY A 130 -3.83 11.09 9.64
N ASN A 131 -3.44 10.67 10.84
CA ASN A 131 -2.87 11.57 11.83
C ASN A 131 -1.36 11.78 11.65
N ALA A 132 -0.59 10.70 11.41
CA ALA A 132 0.86 10.78 11.25
C ALA A 132 1.28 10.86 9.78
N PHE A 133 0.62 10.12 8.92
CA PHE A 133 0.93 10.00 7.50
C PHE A 133 -0.29 9.59 6.69
N TRP A 134 -0.23 9.81 5.37
CA TRP A 134 -1.19 9.26 4.41
C TRP A 134 -0.59 9.27 2.99
N ALA A 135 -1.10 8.38 2.11
CA ALA A 135 -0.66 8.31 0.73
C ALA A 135 -1.40 9.32 -0.13
N ASP A 136 -0.66 10.21 -0.79
CA ASP A 136 -1.16 11.17 -1.77
C ASP A 136 -0.88 10.63 -3.18
N TYR A 137 -1.66 9.64 -3.60
CA TYR A 137 -1.49 8.99 -4.90
C TYR A 137 -1.54 9.95 -6.09
N PRO A 138 -2.47 10.96 -6.12
CA PRO A 138 -2.48 11.95 -7.19
C PRO A 138 -1.21 12.79 -7.28
N ALA A 139 -0.52 13.00 -6.17
CA ALA A 139 0.74 13.74 -6.11
C ALA A 139 1.98 12.83 -6.26
N ASN A 140 1.81 11.50 -6.39
CA ASN A 140 2.88 10.52 -6.30
C ASN A 140 3.76 10.75 -5.06
N ALA A 141 3.13 10.80 -3.89
CA ALA A 141 3.83 11.10 -2.65
C ALA A 141 3.22 10.37 -1.45
N ILE A 142 4.02 10.24 -0.40
CA ILE A 142 3.56 9.95 0.96
C ILE A 142 3.69 11.24 1.75
N ASN A 143 2.59 11.70 2.33
CA ASN A 143 2.58 12.88 3.18
C ASN A 143 2.85 12.52 4.63
N LEU A 144 3.79 13.19 5.28
CA LEU A 144 3.91 13.25 6.73
C LEU A 144 3.19 14.50 7.22
N THR A 145 2.34 14.36 8.23
CA THR A 145 1.45 15.42 8.71
C THR A 145 2.14 16.36 9.69
N PRO A 146 1.52 17.53 10.01
CA PRO A 146 1.99 18.37 11.10
C PRO A 146 2.03 17.66 12.45
N GLU A 147 1.05 16.77 12.72
CA GLU A 147 0.98 15.98 13.95
C GLU A 147 2.22 15.10 14.13
N PHE A 148 2.68 14.45 13.05
CA PHE A 148 3.92 13.67 13.08
C PHE A 148 5.12 14.56 13.49
N PHE A 149 5.30 15.71 12.86
CA PHE A 149 6.44 16.58 13.16
C PHE A 149 6.37 17.23 14.55
N ASN A 150 5.17 17.53 15.06
CA ASN A 150 4.98 18.06 16.41
C ASN A 150 5.31 17.02 17.50
N SER A 151 5.25 15.75 17.15
CA SER A 151 5.44 14.63 18.09
C SER A 151 6.85 14.06 18.10
N ILE A 152 7.72 14.45 17.15
CA ILE A 152 9.10 13.97 17.11
C ILE A 152 10.08 14.96 17.75
N THR A 153 11.18 14.42 18.28
CA THR A 153 12.25 15.21 18.88
C THR A 153 12.99 16.02 17.81
N ASP A 154 13.19 17.33 18.06
CA ASP A 154 13.94 18.20 17.17
C ASP A 154 15.41 17.77 17.07
N GLY A 155 15.96 17.73 15.86
CA GLY A 155 17.31 17.28 15.57
C GLY A 155 17.51 15.76 15.56
N ALA A 156 16.55 14.98 16.05
CA ALA A 156 16.66 13.52 16.03
C ALA A 156 16.40 12.95 14.64
N ARG A 157 17.12 11.88 14.31
CA ARG A 157 16.85 11.07 13.13
C ARG A 157 15.73 10.08 13.45
N VAL A 158 14.74 10.02 12.57
CA VAL A 158 13.65 9.05 12.63
C VAL A 158 13.71 8.15 11.40
N THR A 159 13.72 6.85 11.64
CA THR A 159 13.62 5.83 10.60
C THR A 159 12.15 5.46 10.44
N LEU A 160 11.61 5.70 9.24
CA LEU A 160 10.29 5.27 8.81
C LEU A 160 10.42 3.95 8.06
N THR A 161 9.57 2.98 8.36
CA THR A 161 9.40 1.76 7.57
C THR A 161 7.98 1.74 7.05
N PHE A 162 7.83 1.96 5.75
CA PHE A 162 6.55 1.87 5.06
C PHE A 162 6.28 0.43 4.64
N HIS A 163 5.10 -0.09 4.98
CA HIS A 163 4.63 -1.42 4.61
C HIS A 163 3.53 -1.29 3.55
N PHE A 164 3.62 -2.10 2.52
CA PHE A 164 2.67 -2.10 1.42
C PHE A 164 1.84 -3.40 1.39
N TRP A 165 0.69 -3.36 0.72
CA TRP A 165 -0.22 -4.51 0.65
C TRP A 165 0.38 -5.74 -0.04
N SER A 166 1.37 -5.57 -0.90
CA SER A 166 2.14 -6.68 -1.50
C SER A 166 2.98 -7.45 -0.49
N GLY A 167 3.23 -6.86 0.68
CA GLY A 167 4.23 -7.29 1.65
C GLY A 167 5.60 -6.63 1.45
N ALA A 168 5.77 -5.76 0.44
CA ALA A 168 6.98 -4.97 0.28
C ALA A 168 7.13 -3.98 1.44
N THR A 169 8.37 -3.70 1.82
CA THR A 169 8.74 -2.67 2.80
C THR A 169 9.78 -1.73 2.21
N VAL A 170 9.66 -0.44 2.52
CA VAL A 170 10.62 0.58 2.11
C VAL A 170 10.99 1.44 3.31
N THR A 171 12.29 1.62 3.50
CA THR A 171 12.84 2.44 4.60
C THR A 171 13.11 3.86 4.11
N TYR A 172 12.85 4.83 4.98
CA TYR A 172 13.09 6.24 4.74
C TYR A 172 13.52 6.94 6.03
N HIS A 173 14.46 7.86 5.95
CA HIS A 173 14.95 8.58 7.12
C HIS A 173 14.52 10.03 7.07
N VAL A 174 14.04 10.54 8.20
CA VAL A 174 13.61 11.93 8.34
C VAL A 174 14.31 12.57 9.53
N THR A 175 14.80 13.79 9.34
CA THR A 175 15.29 14.66 10.42
C THR A 175 14.60 16.00 10.31
N ARG A 176 14.07 16.51 11.42
CA ARG A 176 13.60 17.89 11.55
C ARG A 176 14.59 18.69 12.36
N SER A 177 14.97 19.87 11.89
CA SER A 177 15.78 20.85 12.62
C SER A 177 15.08 22.21 12.56
N GLY A 178 14.45 22.60 13.65
CA GLY A 178 13.53 23.72 13.69
C GLY A 178 12.36 23.52 12.72
N SER A 179 12.25 24.38 11.72
CA SER A 179 11.24 24.23 10.65
C SER A 179 11.74 23.46 9.43
N THR A 180 13.02 23.20 9.30
CA THR A 180 13.59 22.49 8.15
C THR A 180 13.43 20.99 8.32
N VAL A 181 12.99 20.32 7.27
CA VAL A 181 12.86 18.85 7.20
C VAL A 181 13.74 18.33 6.08
N THR A 182 14.55 17.33 6.40
CA THR A 182 15.34 16.57 5.42
C THR A 182 14.89 15.12 5.47
N GLY A 183 14.59 14.56 4.30
CA GLY A 183 14.22 13.17 4.14
C GLY A 183 15.15 12.48 3.14
N THR A 184 15.62 11.28 3.46
CA THR A 184 16.54 10.51 2.62
C THR A 184 16.12 9.05 2.53
N THR A 185 16.33 8.47 1.36
CA THR A 185 16.30 7.01 1.19
C THR A 185 17.48 6.40 1.94
N GLY A 186 17.27 5.25 2.58
CA GLY A 186 18.27 4.55 3.38
C GLY A 186 19.37 3.87 2.57
#